data_c37ebfb28c52f2978e1372f50a0a1b76
#
_entry.id   c37ebfb28c52f2978e1372f50a0a1b76
#
_cell.length_a   1.000
_cell.length_b   1.000
_cell.length_c   1.000
_cell.angle_alpha   90.00
_cell.angle_beta   90.00
_cell.angle_gamma   90.00
#
_symmetry.space_group_name_H-M   'P 1'
#
loop_
_entity.id
_entity.type
_entity.pdbx_description
1 polymer ?
#
loop_
_entity_poly.entity_id
_entity_poly.type
_entity_poly.pdbx_seq_one_letter_code
_entity_poly.pdbx_strand_id
1 'polypeptide(L)'
;MPIASVTDFFEEIVRDLHTSLYLALGGSIDEESLNWSSQAVELASTGIKILILLAVLGFFYWLANYILRQSRAKIRLNERRTKIIRSVLRYVWIVASLIAIMSQINFEPETIKATAKASTWAGIYYVLWASSGQIIHRVLQHYGLNASIEQLLKNILSVLLLVLGLASVMAQFGFDIVSLVAGLGIVGLAVGFAAQSTLANFIAGITILLEQSFQVGDWIHINDNEGRVVLIALRTTHILTRDNITVIIPNSNVASSEVINLTSKNFIRFDIRVRIAFEDDIETARKEILQVLSNTDAVLNRPETSATVAEIGEYGVFFIVRFWVKPAAVARIPKIKEVLQEEIKIAFDAANISTPYPHMRLLMPKDVDYPIATKPFATTTQIVPEELPLTKGE
;
A
#
# COMPACT_ATOMS: atom_id res chain seq x y z
N MET A 1 -59.21 -25.75 -46.41
CA MET A 1 -58.38 -24.56 -46.77
C MET A 1 -57.20 -24.60 -45.84
N PRO A 2 -55.97 -24.81 -46.31
CA PRO A 2 -54.82 -24.76 -45.44
C PRO A 2 -54.59 -23.29 -45.08
N ILE A 3 -54.25 -23.05 -43.81
CA ILE A 3 -53.89 -21.76 -43.29
C ILE A 3 -52.54 -21.41 -43.94
N ALA A 4 -52.57 -20.46 -44.92
CA ALA A 4 -51.38 -19.89 -45.43
C ALA A 4 -50.56 -19.40 -44.24
N SER A 5 -49.23 -19.69 -44.23
CA SER A 5 -48.36 -19.27 -43.14
C SER A 5 -48.36 -17.74 -43.12
N VAL A 6 -48.19 -17.15 -41.97
CA VAL A 6 -48.08 -15.68 -41.83
C VAL A 6 -47.00 -15.16 -42.73
N THR A 7 -45.99 -15.99 -43.04
CA THR A 7 -44.91 -15.70 -44.01
C THR A 7 -45.48 -15.56 -45.44
N ASP A 8 -46.37 -16.45 -45.90
CA ASP A 8 -46.93 -16.42 -47.27
C ASP A 8 -47.78 -15.19 -47.46
N PHE A 9 -48.55 -14.80 -46.43
CA PHE A 9 -49.34 -13.58 -46.43
C PHE A 9 -48.49 -12.29 -46.52
N PHE A 10 -47.38 -12.27 -45.78
CA PHE A 10 -46.42 -11.14 -45.86
C PHE A 10 -45.70 -11.13 -47.21
N GLU A 11 -45.34 -12.26 -47.78
CA GLU A 11 -44.73 -12.34 -49.10
C GLU A 11 -45.67 -11.87 -50.20
N GLU A 12 -46.97 -12.22 -50.08
CA GLU A 12 -48.02 -11.76 -51.02
C GLU A 12 -48.21 -10.22 -50.93
N ILE A 13 -48.30 -9.67 -49.71
CA ILE A 13 -48.38 -8.19 -49.55
C ILE A 13 -47.12 -7.49 -50.07
N VAL A 14 -45.96 -8.03 -49.84
CA VAL A 14 -44.68 -7.47 -50.32
C VAL A 14 -44.63 -7.51 -51.87
N ARG A 15 -45.12 -8.59 -52.48
CA ARG A 15 -45.21 -8.73 -53.93
C ARG A 15 -46.24 -7.77 -54.53
N ASP A 16 -47.40 -7.58 -53.93
CA ASP A 16 -48.44 -6.65 -54.37
C ASP A 16 -47.99 -5.19 -54.19
N LEU A 17 -47.33 -4.86 -53.11
CA LEU A 17 -46.71 -3.55 -52.87
C LEU A 17 -45.61 -3.26 -53.87
N HIS A 18 -44.79 -4.27 -54.19
CA HIS A 18 -43.74 -4.22 -55.20
C HIS A 18 -44.33 -3.90 -56.60
N THR A 19 -45.40 -4.61 -56.99
CA THR A 19 -46.10 -4.41 -58.25
C THR A 19 -46.82 -3.07 -58.32
N SER A 20 -47.44 -2.63 -57.21
CA SER A 20 -48.11 -1.35 -57.12
C SER A 20 -47.16 -0.15 -57.15
N LEU A 21 -46.00 -0.24 -56.52
CA LEU A 21 -44.96 0.80 -56.54
C LEU A 21 -44.31 0.90 -57.93
N TYR A 22 -44.15 -0.23 -58.61
CA TYR A 22 -43.65 -0.30 -59.99
C TYR A 22 -44.55 0.44 -60.98
N LEU A 23 -45.87 0.20 -60.85
CA LEU A 23 -46.88 0.88 -61.68
C LEU A 23 -47.04 2.37 -61.32
N ALA A 24 -46.89 2.76 -60.05
CA ALA A 24 -46.98 4.15 -59.58
C ALA A 24 -45.76 5.01 -60.02
N LEU A 25 -44.60 4.41 -60.25
CA LEU A 25 -43.38 5.11 -60.70
C LEU A 25 -43.27 5.23 -62.23
N GLY A 26 -44.36 4.88 -62.98
CA GLY A 26 -44.47 5.14 -64.41
C GLY A 26 -43.68 4.18 -65.30
N GLY A 27 -43.44 2.96 -64.88
CA GLY A 27 -42.74 1.94 -65.62
C GLY A 27 -43.53 1.43 -66.81
N SER A 28 -43.12 1.78 -68.06
CA SER A 28 -43.51 1.11 -69.29
C SER A 28 -42.48 -0.03 -69.55
N ILE A 29 -43.01 -1.13 -70.07
CA ILE A 29 -42.30 -2.40 -70.18
C ILE A 29 -41.37 -2.36 -71.42
N ASP A 30 -40.15 -1.78 -71.23
CA ASP A 30 -39.01 -1.98 -72.17
C ASP A 30 -37.91 -2.71 -71.41
N GLU A 31 -37.38 -3.80 -71.96
CA GLU A 31 -36.43 -4.71 -71.25
C GLU A 31 -35.15 -4.03 -70.78
N GLU A 32 -34.73 -2.90 -71.35
CA GLU A 32 -33.57 -2.16 -70.89
C GLU A 32 -33.86 -1.17 -69.76
N SER A 33 -35.11 -0.68 -69.68
CA SER A 33 -35.60 0.14 -68.56
C SER A 33 -35.95 -0.71 -67.32
N LEU A 34 -36.16 -2.00 -67.46
CA LEU A 34 -36.45 -2.96 -66.38
C LEU A 34 -35.29 -3.03 -65.33
N ASN A 35 -34.07 -2.84 -65.80
CA ASN A 35 -32.90 -3.05 -64.87
C ASN A 35 -32.77 -1.90 -63.85
N TRP A 36 -32.95 -0.63 -64.22
CA TRP A 36 -32.92 0.53 -63.30
C TRP A 36 -34.20 0.65 -62.44
N SER A 37 -35.35 0.33 -63.01
CA SER A 37 -36.60 0.35 -62.25
C SER A 37 -36.69 -0.81 -61.23
N SER A 38 -36.19 -1.97 -61.56
CA SER A 38 -36.13 -3.11 -60.64
C SER A 38 -35.19 -2.85 -59.47
N GLN A 39 -34.01 -2.27 -59.70
CA GLN A 39 -33.08 -1.87 -58.64
C GLN A 39 -33.70 -0.77 -57.75
N ALA A 40 -34.39 0.22 -58.30
CA ALA A 40 -35.05 1.26 -57.53
C ALA A 40 -36.17 0.71 -56.65
N VAL A 41 -36.95 -0.23 -57.14
CA VAL A 41 -38.01 -0.90 -56.41
C VAL A 41 -37.44 -1.82 -55.31
N GLU A 42 -36.36 -2.53 -55.60
CA GLU A 42 -35.66 -3.37 -54.61
C GLU A 42 -35.11 -2.52 -53.46
N LEU A 43 -34.44 -1.40 -53.79
CA LEU A 43 -33.98 -0.43 -52.78
C LEU A 43 -35.12 0.17 -51.98
N ALA A 44 -36.22 0.54 -52.62
CA ALA A 44 -37.38 1.09 -51.93
C ALA A 44 -38.02 0.04 -50.99
N SER A 45 -38.17 -1.20 -51.46
CA SER A 45 -38.73 -2.30 -50.65
C SER A 45 -37.84 -2.63 -49.42
N THR A 46 -36.51 -2.64 -49.62
CA THR A 46 -35.55 -2.82 -48.54
C THR A 46 -35.58 -1.68 -47.52
N GLY A 47 -35.69 -0.43 -48.03
CA GLY A 47 -35.87 0.74 -47.18
C GLY A 47 -37.15 0.68 -46.32
N ILE A 48 -38.30 0.28 -46.93
CA ILE A 48 -39.55 0.10 -46.21
C ILE A 48 -39.45 -1.00 -45.15
N LYS A 49 -38.82 -2.15 -45.45
CA LYS A 49 -38.58 -3.24 -44.50
C LYS A 49 -37.75 -2.73 -43.30
N ILE A 50 -36.65 -2.00 -43.55
CA ILE A 50 -35.82 -1.39 -42.51
C ILE A 50 -36.64 -0.44 -41.65
N LEU A 51 -37.44 0.44 -42.23
CA LEU A 51 -38.30 1.39 -41.51
C LEU A 51 -39.30 0.69 -40.59
N ILE A 52 -39.99 -0.34 -41.08
CA ILE A 52 -40.96 -1.14 -40.30
C ILE A 52 -40.21 -1.81 -39.12
N LEU A 53 -39.05 -2.40 -39.39
CA LEU A 53 -38.28 -3.11 -38.38
C LEU A 53 -37.75 -2.15 -37.28
N LEU A 54 -37.29 -0.98 -37.70
CA LEU A 54 -36.89 0.08 -36.75
C LEU A 54 -38.09 0.63 -35.95
N ALA A 55 -39.25 0.75 -36.56
CA ALA A 55 -40.47 1.15 -35.85
C ALA A 55 -40.90 0.13 -34.79
N VAL A 56 -40.82 -1.18 -35.11
CA VAL A 56 -41.10 -2.26 -34.16
C VAL A 56 -40.09 -2.26 -33.02
N LEU A 57 -38.79 -2.19 -33.32
CA LEU A 57 -37.75 -2.11 -32.28
C LEU A 57 -37.89 -0.83 -31.43
N GLY A 58 -38.22 0.29 -32.06
CA GLY A 58 -38.51 1.55 -31.37
C GLY A 58 -39.71 1.45 -30.44
N PHE A 59 -40.79 0.78 -30.86
CA PHE A 59 -41.94 0.51 -30.02
C PHE A 59 -41.57 -0.33 -28.77
N PHE A 60 -40.81 -1.40 -28.95
CA PHE A 60 -40.34 -2.21 -27.80
C PHE A 60 -39.44 -1.42 -26.87
N TYR A 61 -38.56 -0.58 -27.38
CA TYR A 61 -37.71 0.31 -26.60
C TYR A 61 -38.55 1.32 -25.80
N TRP A 62 -39.57 1.93 -26.46
CA TRP A 62 -40.50 2.85 -25.81
C TRP A 62 -41.28 2.16 -24.69
N LEU A 63 -41.83 0.95 -24.96
CA LEU A 63 -42.55 0.14 -24.01
C LEU A 63 -41.70 -0.21 -22.80
N ALA A 64 -40.45 -0.67 -23.03
CA ALA A 64 -39.51 -0.98 -21.95
C ALA A 64 -39.20 0.26 -21.10
N ASN A 65 -38.97 1.41 -21.71
CA ASN A 65 -38.80 2.66 -20.98
C ASN A 65 -40.03 3.10 -20.21
N TYR A 66 -41.22 2.88 -20.75
CA TYR A 66 -42.51 3.17 -20.10
C TYR A 66 -42.69 2.30 -18.86
N ILE A 67 -42.49 0.99 -18.98
CA ILE A 67 -42.50 0.03 -17.86
C ILE A 67 -41.48 0.43 -16.79
N LEU A 68 -40.28 0.79 -17.19
CA LEU A 68 -39.20 1.21 -16.27
C LEU A 68 -39.58 2.48 -15.49
N ARG A 69 -40.28 3.43 -16.14
CA ARG A 69 -40.77 4.63 -15.47
C ARG A 69 -41.87 4.30 -14.46
N GLN A 70 -42.80 3.40 -14.78
CA GLN A 70 -43.90 3.02 -13.91
C GLN A 70 -43.42 2.16 -12.73
N SER A 71 -42.47 1.24 -12.97
CA SER A 71 -41.85 0.40 -11.93
C SER A 71 -40.97 1.20 -10.95
N ARG A 72 -40.45 2.36 -11.37
CA ARG A 72 -39.67 3.26 -10.51
C ARG A 72 -40.51 3.74 -9.31
N ALA A 73 -41.81 4.01 -9.49
CA ALA A 73 -42.69 4.42 -8.42
C ALA A 73 -43.00 3.30 -7.42
N LYS A 74 -43.03 2.02 -7.89
CA LYS A 74 -43.35 0.84 -7.06
C LYS A 74 -42.13 0.24 -6.32
N ILE A 75 -40.93 0.20 -6.94
CA ILE A 75 -39.78 -0.55 -6.45
C ILE A 75 -38.71 0.32 -5.75
N ARG A 76 -38.95 1.63 -5.58
CA ARG A 76 -38.00 2.61 -4.99
C ARG A 76 -36.56 2.48 -5.58
N LEU A 77 -36.45 2.29 -6.90
CA LEU A 77 -35.15 2.21 -7.56
C LEU A 77 -34.42 3.55 -7.44
N ASN A 78 -33.17 3.48 -7.02
CA ASN A 78 -32.29 4.64 -6.92
C ASN A 78 -32.08 5.27 -8.32
N GLU A 79 -32.07 6.60 -8.42
CA GLU A 79 -31.91 7.34 -9.68
C GLU A 79 -30.74 6.86 -10.53
N ARG A 80 -29.61 6.57 -9.90
CA ARG A 80 -28.40 6.09 -10.59
C ARG A 80 -28.61 4.72 -11.25
N ARG A 81 -29.27 3.78 -10.56
CA ARG A 81 -29.59 2.44 -11.13
C ARG A 81 -30.51 2.57 -12.34
N THR A 82 -31.49 3.44 -12.26
CA THR A 82 -32.39 3.71 -13.39
C THR A 82 -31.66 4.30 -14.59
N LYS A 83 -30.66 5.18 -14.37
CA LYS A 83 -29.82 5.71 -15.46
C LYS A 83 -29.01 4.62 -16.15
N ILE A 84 -28.41 3.70 -15.38
CA ILE A 84 -27.64 2.58 -15.94
C ILE A 84 -28.55 1.66 -16.76
N ILE A 85 -29.67 1.24 -16.21
CA ILE A 85 -30.63 0.37 -16.90
C ILE A 85 -31.09 1.02 -18.22
N ARG A 86 -31.40 2.31 -18.21
CA ARG A 86 -31.80 3.03 -19.42
C ARG A 86 -30.65 3.11 -20.45
N SER A 87 -29.42 3.28 -20.01
CA SER A 87 -28.26 3.26 -20.91
C SER A 87 -28.05 1.89 -21.54
N VAL A 88 -28.19 0.83 -20.77
CA VAL A 88 -28.13 -0.56 -21.27
C VAL A 88 -29.27 -0.83 -22.26
N LEU A 89 -30.51 -0.45 -21.95
CA LEU A 89 -31.63 -0.59 -22.88
C LEU A 89 -31.41 0.16 -24.19
N ARG A 90 -30.89 1.38 -24.11
CA ARG A 90 -30.52 2.17 -25.30
C ARG A 90 -29.45 1.47 -26.12
N TYR A 91 -28.41 0.96 -25.45
CA TYR A 91 -27.34 0.21 -26.10
C TYR A 91 -27.90 -1.03 -26.83
N VAL A 92 -28.71 -1.85 -26.16
CA VAL A 92 -29.34 -3.04 -26.74
C VAL A 92 -30.20 -2.68 -27.95
N TRP A 93 -30.97 -1.59 -27.86
CA TRP A 93 -31.76 -1.09 -28.96
C TRP A 93 -30.92 -0.68 -30.17
N ILE A 94 -29.81 0.06 -29.93
CA ILE A 94 -28.88 0.48 -31.01
C ILE A 94 -28.28 -0.74 -31.70
N VAL A 95 -27.79 -1.71 -30.90
CA VAL A 95 -27.15 -2.94 -31.43
C VAL A 95 -28.18 -3.77 -32.20
N ALA A 96 -29.37 -3.97 -31.68
CA ALA A 96 -30.42 -4.69 -32.36
C ALA A 96 -30.82 -4.02 -33.68
N SER A 97 -30.92 -2.68 -33.70
CA SER A 97 -31.21 -1.92 -34.91
C SER A 97 -30.07 -2.03 -35.93
N LEU A 98 -28.81 -2.00 -35.50
CA LEU A 98 -27.67 -2.18 -36.39
C LEU A 98 -27.66 -3.58 -37.05
N ILE A 99 -27.82 -4.62 -36.22
CA ILE A 99 -27.87 -6.01 -36.71
C ILE A 99 -29.05 -6.21 -37.66
N ALA A 100 -30.19 -5.63 -37.37
CA ALA A 100 -31.38 -5.68 -38.18
C ALA A 100 -31.18 -5.01 -39.56
N ILE A 101 -30.53 -3.86 -39.59
CA ILE A 101 -30.16 -3.16 -40.82
C ILE A 101 -29.16 -3.98 -41.64
N MET A 102 -28.11 -4.51 -41.02
CA MET A 102 -27.10 -5.36 -41.68
C MET A 102 -27.74 -6.60 -42.32
N SER A 103 -28.71 -7.22 -41.64
CA SER A 103 -29.46 -8.37 -42.15
C SER A 103 -30.30 -8.03 -43.38
N GLN A 104 -30.86 -6.81 -43.48
CA GLN A 104 -31.67 -6.41 -44.61
C GLN A 104 -30.82 -5.97 -45.83
N ILE A 105 -29.58 -5.52 -45.63
CA ILE A 105 -28.64 -5.12 -46.66
C ILE A 105 -27.80 -6.31 -47.16
N ASN A 106 -28.18 -7.54 -46.83
CA ASN A 106 -27.51 -8.78 -47.26
C ASN A 106 -26.02 -8.85 -46.91
N PHE A 107 -25.62 -8.33 -45.73
CA PHE A 107 -24.27 -8.58 -45.23
C PHE A 107 -24.06 -10.08 -45.01
N GLU A 108 -22.81 -10.52 -45.19
CA GLU A 108 -22.43 -11.91 -44.96
C GLU A 108 -22.80 -12.38 -43.54
N PRO A 109 -23.45 -13.56 -43.42
CA PRO A 109 -23.92 -14.06 -42.10
C PRO A 109 -22.82 -14.11 -41.03
N GLU A 110 -21.56 -14.37 -41.43
CA GLU A 110 -20.42 -14.41 -40.51
C GLU A 110 -20.11 -13.00 -39.97
N THR A 111 -20.22 -11.95 -40.78
CA THR A 111 -20.03 -10.54 -40.38
C THR A 111 -21.13 -10.11 -39.40
N ILE A 112 -22.37 -10.55 -39.61
CA ILE A 112 -23.49 -10.26 -38.71
C ILE A 112 -23.28 -10.95 -37.36
N LYS A 113 -22.85 -12.23 -37.35
CA LYS A 113 -22.51 -12.95 -36.13
C LYS A 113 -21.34 -12.33 -35.39
N ALA A 114 -20.28 -11.92 -36.11
CA ALA A 114 -19.13 -11.20 -35.55
C ALA A 114 -19.56 -9.90 -34.86
N THR A 115 -20.40 -9.10 -35.57
CA THR A 115 -20.93 -7.84 -35.02
C THR A 115 -21.79 -8.06 -33.77
N ALA A 116 -22.64 -9.09 -33.77
CA ALA A 116 -23.45 -9.44 -32.60
C ALA A 116 -22.59 -9.83 -31.40
N LYS A 117 -21.60 -10.69 -31.59
CA LYS A 117 -20.64 -11.09 -30.55
C LYS A 117 -19.81 -9.91 -30.05
N ALA A 118 -19.27 -9.11 -30.99
CA ALA A 118 -18.48 -7.91 -30.69
C ALA A 118 -19.29 -6.91 -29.84
N SER A 119 -20.55 -6.67 -30.24
CA SER A 119 -21.45 -5.81 -29.49
C SER A 119 -21.75 -6.38 -28.10
N THR A 120 -21.91 -7.69 -27.96
CA THR A 120 -22.13 -8.32 -26.65
C THR A 120 -20.93 -8.05 -25.73
N TRP A 121 -19.69 -8.26 -26.20
CA TRP A 121 -18.49 -7.99 -25.44
C TRP A 121 -18.36 -6.50 -25.09
N ALA A 122 -18.57 -5.61 -26.06
CA ALA A 122 -18.56 -4.17 -25.83
C ALA A 122 -19.57 -3.75 -24.75
N GLY A 123 -20.78 -4.35 -24.77
CA GLY A 123 -21.81 -4.14 -23.76
C GLY A 123 -21.38 -4.61 -22.36
N ILE A 124 -20.75 -5.77 -22.26
CA ILE A 124 -20.20 -6.30 -20.99
C ILE A 124 -19.16 -5.34 -20.43
N TYR A 125 -18.16 -4.94 -21.23
CA TYR A 125 -17.12 -4.00 -20.79
C TYR A 125 -17.69 -2.63 -20.44
N TYR A 126 -18.70 -2.14 -21.18
CA TYR A 126 -19.40 -0.90 -20.82
C TYR A 126 -20.08 -0.98 -19.46
N VAL A 127 -20.78 -2.08 -19.16
CA VAL A 127 -21.43 -2.27 -17.85
C VAL A 127 -20.40 -2.37 -16.73
N LEU A 128 -19.30 -3.09 -16.95
CA LEU A 128 -18.18 -3.17 -16.01
C LEU A 128 -17.60 -1.78 -15.75
N TRP A 129 -17.34 -1.01 -16.80
CA TRP A 129 -16.82 0.35 -16.69
C TRP A 129 -17.78 1.29 -15.96
N ALA A 130 -19.07 1.27 -16.32
CA ALA A 130 -20.09 2.11 -15.68
C ALA A 130 -20.30 1.77 -14.20
N SER A 131 -20.10 0.49 -13.83
CA SER A 131 -20.27 0.00 -12.45
C SER A 131 -19.01 0.22 -11.61
N SER A 132 -17.82 0.19 -12.23
CA SER A 132 -16.52 0.27 -11.55
C SER A 132 -16.38 1.51 -10.68
N GLY A 133 -16.78 2.68 -11.21
CA GLY A 133 -16.72 3.94 -10.46
C GLY A 133 -17.56 3.96 -9.18
N GLN A 134 -18.66 3.23 -9.14
CA GLN A 134 -19.50 3.15 -7.95
C GLN A 134 -18.92 2.20 -6.90
N ILE A 135 -18.30 1.12 -7.35
CA ILE A 135 -17.64 0.14 -6.46
C ILE A 135 -16.44 0.80 -5.81
N ILE A 136 -15.58 1.43 -6.60
CA ILE A 136 -14.40 2.16 -6.12
C ILE A 136 -14.81 3.23 -5.12
N HIS A 137 -15.79 4.07 -5.45
CA HIS A 137 -16.26 5.14 -4.58
C HIS A 137 -16.75 4.61 -3.21
N ARG A 138 -17.54 3.52 -3.17
CA ARG A 138 -18.03 2.94 -1.91
C ARG A 138 -16.90 2.37 -1.06
N VAL A 139 -15.99 1.62 -1.68
CA VAL A 139 -14.86 1.01 -0.97
C VAL A 139 -13.98 2.11 -0.36
N LEU A 140 -13.62 3.12 -1.14
CA LEU A 140 -12.72 4.18 -0.69
C LEU A 140 -13.34 5.11 0.36
N GLN A 141 -14.65 5.38 0.28
CA GLN A 141 -15.36 6.11 1.35
C GLN A 141 -15.36 5.37 2.68
N HIS A 142 -15.46 4.04 2.64
CA HIS A 142 -15.40 3.22 3.86
C HIS A 142 -14.04 3.33 4.58
N TYR A 143 -12.96 3.49 3.82
CA TYR A 143 -11.60 3.63 4.36
C TYR A 143 -11.13 5.09 4.53
N GLY A 144 -11.95 6.09 4.25
CA GLY A 144 -11.62 7.51 4.42
C GLY A 144 -10.48 8.00 3.51
N LEU A 145 -10.29 7.37 2.33
CA LEU A 145 -9.19 7.69 1.42
C LEU A 145 -9.49 8.95 0.58
N ASN A 146 -8.42 9.65 0.20
CA ASN A 146 -8.50 10.91 -0.54
C ASN A 146 -9.11 10.73 -1.94
N ALA A 147 -9.83 11.76 -2.41
CA ALA A 147 -10.44 11.80 -3.73
C ALA A 147 -9.44 11.60 -4.89
N SER A 148 -8.18 11.99 -4.70
CA SER A 148 -7.11 11.77 -5.68
C SER A 148 -6.81 10.30 -5.92
N ILE A 149 -6.86 9.46 -4.87
CA ILE A 149 -6.68 8.00 -4.96
C ILE A 149 -7.86 7.36 -5.70
N GLU A 150 -9.07 7.82 -5.43
CA GLU A 150 -10.27 7.38 -6.15
C GLU A 150 -10.12 7.63 -7.65
N GLN A 151 -9.72 8.85 -8.02
CA GLN A 151 -9.57 9.22 -9.43
C GLN A 151 -8.45 8.42 -10.11
N LEU A 152 -7.33 8.20 -9.43
CA LEU A 152 -6.22 7.38 -9.95
C LEU A 152 -6.66 5.94 -10.24
N LEU A 153 -7.28 5.27 -9.26
CA LEU A 153 -7.77 3.90 -9.41
C LEU A 153 -8.81 3.78 -10.52
N LYS A 154 -9.71 4.76 -10.61
CA LYS A 154 -10.72 4.81 -11.66
C LYS A 154 -10.11 4.97 -13.04
N ASN A 155 -9.07 5.80 -13.19
CA ASN A 155 -8.37 5.98 -14.45
C ASN A 155 -7.62 4.70 -14.86
N ILE A 156 -6.89 4.07 -13.93
CA ILE A 156 -6.16 2.80 -14.20
C ILE A 156 -7.14 1.72 -14.65
N LEU A 157 -8.23 1.52 -13.89
CA LEU A 157 -9.24 0.50 -14.23
C LEU A 157 -9.95 0.82 -15.54
N SER A 158 -10.23 2.10 -15.84
CA SER A 158 -10.85 2.52 -17.10
C SER A 158 -9.96 2.21 -18.30
N VAL A 159 -8.65 2.48 -18.21
CA VAL A 159 -7.68 2.17 -19.27
C VAL A 159 -7.59 0.65 -19.47
N LEU A 160 -7.52 -0.12 -18.39
CA LEU A 160 -7.46 -1.59 -18.44
C LEU A 160 -8.71 -2.17 -19.12
N LEU A 161 -9.90 -1.73 -18.71
CA LEU A 161 -11.16 -2.17 -19.30
C LEU A 161 -11.31 -1.76 -20.78
N LEU A 162 -10.82 -0.56 -21.13
CA LEU A 162 -10.82 -0.09 -22.51
C LEU A 162 -9.95 -0.98 -23.40
N VAL A 163 -8.72 -1.27 -22.96
CA VAL A 163 -7.77 -2.09 -23.72
C VAL A 163 -8.30 -3.52 -23.89
N LEU A 164 -8.76 -4.15 -22.80
CA LEU A 164 -9.33 -5.50 -22.84
C LEU A 164 -10.62 -5.55 -23.67
N GLY A 165 -11.47 -4.53 -23.55
CA GLY A 165 -12.70 -4.42 -24.34
C GLY A 165 -12.42 -4.27 -25.83
N LEU A 166 -11.47 -3.42 -26.20
CA LEU A 166 -11.06 -3.25 -27.59
C LEU A 166 -10.49 -4.55 -28.19
N ALA A 167 -9.58 -5.22 -27.45
CA ALA A 167 -9.02 -6.51 -27.86
C ALA A 167 -10.11 -7.55 -28.07
N SER A 168 -11.07 -7.66 -27.12
CA SER A 168 -12.19 -8.62 -27.20
C SER A 168 -13.11 -8.35 -28.39
N VAL A 169 -13.34 -7.08 -28.74
CA VAL A 169 -14.13 -6.69 -29.91
C VAL A 169 -13.38 -7.03 -31.19
N MET A 170 -12.10 -6.66 -31.28
CA MET A 170 -11.28 -6.93 -32.49
C MET A 170 -11.16 -8.43 -32.76
N ALA A 171 -11.06 -9.27 -31.72
CA ALA A 171 -11.03 -10.71 -31.86
C ALA A 171 -12.24 -11.30 -32.59
N GLN A 172 -13.42 -10.67 -32.47
CA GLN A 172 -14.63 -11.17 -33.12
C GLN A 172 -14.62 -10.93 -34.64
N PHE A 173 -13.83 -9.96 -35.10
CA PHE A 173 -13.66 -9.66 -36.55
C PHE A 173 -12.46 -10.39 -37.18
N GLY A 174 -11.84 -11.33 -36.43
CA GLY A 174 -10.73 -12.14 -36.95
C GLY A 174 -9.37 -11.43 -36.92
N PHE A 175 -9.25 -10.27 -36.24
CA PHE A 175 -7.95 -9.65 -36.03
C PHE A 175 -7.06 -10.54 -35.17
N ASP A 176 -5.79 -10.62 -35.51
CA ASP A 176 -4.81 -11.31 -34.68
C ASP A 176 -4.56 -10.54 -33.37
N ILE A 177 -5.17 -11.02 -32.31
CA ILE A 177 -5.00 -10.47 -30.96
C ILE A 177 -3.74 -11.02 -30.26
N VAL A 178 -3.11 -12.07 -30.78
CA VAL A 178 -1.92 -12.69 -30.17
C VAL A 178 -0.78 -11.66 -30.12
N SER A 179 -0.55 -10.96 -31.24
CA SER A 179 0.46 -9.90 -31.32
C SER A 179 0.16 -8.75 -30.36
N LEU A 180 -1.12 -8.36 -30.22
CA LEU A 180 -1.55 -7.33 -29.27
C LEU A 180 -1.31 -7.79 -27.80
N VAL A 181 -1.71 -9.03 -27.47
CA VAL A 181 -1.52 -9.59 -26.13
C VAL A 181 -0.03 -9.73 -25.81
N ALA A 182 0.79 -10.15 -26.76
CA ALA A 182 2.24 -10.21 -26.61
C ALA A 182 2.84 -8.82 -26.31
N GLY A 183 2.43 -7.80 -27.07
CA GLY A 183 2.84 -6.41 -26.81
C GLY A 183 2.41 -5.90 -25.43
N LEU A 184 1.16 -6.17 -25.04
CA LEU A 184 0.65 -5.84 -23.70
C LEU A 184 1.40 -6.59 -22.61
N GLY A 185 1.84 -7.82 -22.87
CA GLY A 185 2.69 -8.62 -21.98
C GLY A 185 4.03 -7.93 -21.69
N ILE A 186 4.68 -7.42 -22.74
CA ILE A 186 5.95 -6.67 -22.60
C ILE A 186 5.74 -5.38 -21.79
N VAL A 187 4.68 -4.62 -22.08
CA VAL A 187 4.32 -3.43 -21.29
C VAL A 187 4.02 -3.82 -19.84
N GLY A 188 3.30 -4.93 -19.63
CA GLY A 188 3.00 -5.46 -18.30
C GLY A 188 4.25 -5.82 -17.50
N LEU A 189 5.25 -6.44 -18.15
CA LEU A 189 6.56 -6.72 -17.54
C LEU A 189 7.28 -5.43 -17.16
N ALA A 190 7.32 -4.44 -18.03
CA ALA A 190 7.95 -3.15 -17.73
C ALA A 190 7.29 -2.45 -16.53
N VAL A 191 5.95 -2.43 -16.48
CA VAL A 191 5.19 -1.89 -15.34
C VAL A 191 5.43 -2.73 -14.07
N GLY A 192 5.51 -4.06 -14.21
CA GLY A 192 5.82 -4.98 -13.11
C GLY A 192 7.18 -4.70 -12.48
N PHE A 193 8.22 -4.53 -13.29
CA PHE A 193 9.55 -4.16 -12.81
C PHE A 193 9.56 -2.77 -12.14
N ALA A 194 8.86 -1.79 -12.71
CA ALA A 194 8.74 -0.47 -12.10
C ALA A 194 8.01 -0.49 -10.74
N ALA A 195 7.05 -1.41 -10.56
CA ALA A 195 6.28 -1.56 -9.32
C ALA A 195 6.88 -2.56 -8.31
N GLN A 196 7.95 -3.26 -8.67
CA GLN A 196 8.54 -4.37 -7.89
C GLN A 196 8.83 -4.00 -6.43
N SER A 197 9.48 -2.86 -6.19
CA SER A 197 9.83 -2.42 -4.83
C SER A 197 8.60 -2.12 -3.99
N THR A 198 7.56 -1.55 -4.59
CA THR A 198 6.29 -1.26 -3.90
C THR A 198 5.59 -2.55 -3.50
N LEU A 199 5.54 -3.53 -4.40
CA LEU A 199 4.95 -4.84 -4.14
C LEU A 199 5.74 -5.62 -3.08
N ALA A 200 7.08 -5.57 -3.13
CA ALA A 200 7.93 -6.19 -2.11
C ALA A 200 7.65 -5.63 -0.71
N ASN A 201 7.54 -4.30 -0.59
CA ASN A 201 7.20 -3.65 0.68
C ASN A 201 5.80 -4.02 1.18
N PHE A 202 4.83 -4.15 0.29
CA PHE A 202 3.47 -4.56 0.62
C PHE A 202 3.42 -5.99 1.14
N ILE A 203 4.07 -6.93 0.43
CA ILE A 203 4.15 -8.34 0.84
C ILE A 203 4.88 -8.44 2.19
N ALA A 204 6.01 -7.76 2.35
CA ALA A 204 6.75 -7.72 3.61
C ALA A 204 5.90 -7.20 4.77
N GLY A 205 5.11 -6.14 4.56
CA GLY A 205 4.19 -5.62 5.57
C GLY A 205 3.14 -6.64 6.01
N ILE A 206 2.57 -7.38 5.07
CA ILE A 206 1.63 -8.49 5.38
C ILE A 206 2.35 -9.58 6.16
N THR A 207 3.55 -9.98 5.74
CA THR A 207 4.33 -11.03 6.41
C THR A 207 4.65 -10.65 7.85
N ILE A 208 5.10 -9.41 8.11
CA ILE A 208 5.38 -8.90 9.46
C ILE A 208 4.13 -9.01 10.35
N LEU A 209 2.95 -8.63 9.82
CA LEU A 209 1.68 -8.68 10.55
C LEU A 209 1.19 -10.12 10.82
N LEU A 210 1.47 -11.06 9.91
CA LEU A 210 1.08 -12.47 10.06
C LEU A 210 2.01 -13.22 11.00
N GLU A 211 3.32 -13.03 10.88
CA GLU A 211 4.32 -13.71 11.70
C GLU A 211 4.40 -13.15 13.12
N GLN A 212 4.02 -11.88 13.32
CA GLN A 212 4.04 -11.20 14.61
C GLN A 212 5.39 -11.29 15.36
N SER A 213 6.49 -11.27 14.62
CA SER A 213 7.85 -11.27 15.19
C SER A 213 8.05 -10.10 16.18
N PHE A 214 7.32 -9.01 15.96
CA PHE A 214 7.14 -7.88 16.87
C PHE A 214 5.76 -7.24 16.63
N GLN A 215 5.29 -6.45 17.60
CA GLN A 215 3.98 -5.80 17.58
C GLN A 215 4.11 -4.30 17.85
N VAL A 216 3.04 -3.54 17.56
CA VAL A 216 2.96 -2.14 17.95
C VAL A 216 3.04 -2.04 19.48
N GLY A 217 3.97 -1.22 19.94
CA GLY A 217 4.30 -1.07 21.36
C GLY A 217 5.61 -1.73 21.76
N ASP A 218 6.11 -2.72 21.00
CA ASP A 218 7.39 -3.35 21.24
C ASP A 218 8.56 -2.39 21.05
N TRP A 219 9.61 -2.60 21.83
CA TRP A 219 10.88 -1.94 21.69
C TRP A 219 11.81 -2.84 20.89
N ILE A 220 12.20 -2.37 19.71
CA ILE A 220 13.01 -3.15 18.75
C ILE A 220 14.27 -2.39 18.35
N HIS A 221 15.29 -3.17 17.95
CA HIS A 221 16.49 -2.65 17.33
C HIS A 221 16.61 -3.28 15.93
N ILE A 222 16.71 -2.44 14.91
CA ILE A 222 16.84 -2.84 13.50
C ILE A 222 17.97 -2.01 12.89
N ASN A 223 19.03 -2.67 12.42
CA ASN A 223 20.25 -2.02 11.97
C ASN A 223 20.75 -1.02 13.02
N ASP A 224 20.94 0.25 12.66
CA ASP A 224 21.40 1.30 13.58
C ASP A 224 20.28 2.00 14.34
N ASN A 225 19.05 1.56 14.20
CA ASN A 225 17.89 2.24 14.78
C ASN A 225 17.29 1.43 15.91
N GLU A 226 17.18 2.04 17.09
CA GLU A 226 16.50 1.48 18.25
C GLU A 226 15.33 2.36 18.66
N GLY A 227 14.14 1.75 18.84
CA GLY A 227 12.96 2.50 19.22
C GLY A 227 11.73 1.64 19.45
N ARG A 228 10.66 2.28 19.90
CA ARG A 228 9.35 1.64 20.09
C ARG A 228 8.56 1.67 18.79
N VAL A 229 8.03 0.53 18.38
CA VAL A 229 7.12 0.44 17.24
C VAL A 229 5.84 1.21 17.54
N VAL A 230 5.55 2.23 16.73
CA VAL A 230 4.33 3.06 16.88
C VAL A 230 3.29 2.74 15.82
N LEU A 231 3.71 2.28 14.65
CA LEU A 231 2.81 1.95 13.55
C LEU A 231 3.47 0.94 12.60
N ILE A 232 2.72 -0.07 12.19
CA ILE A 232 3.04 -0.93 11.07
C ILE A 232 2.02 -0.60 9.98
N ALA A 233 2.44 0.17 8.98
CA ALA A 233 1.63 0.56 7.85
C ALA A 233 1.82 -0.44 6.69
N LEU A 234 1.05 -0.27 5.61
CA LEU A 234 1.05 -1.15 4.45
C LEU A 234 2.44 -1.33 3.80
N ARG A 235 3.25 -0.26 3.78
CA ARG A 235 4.56 -0.22 3.12
C ARG A 235 5.72 0.10 4.06
N THR A 236 5.46 0.65 5.23
CA THR A 236 6.47 1.16 6.15
C THR A 236 6.15 0.81 7.59
N THR A 237 7.18 0.52 8.38
CA THR A 237 7.11 0.42 9.84
C THR A 237 7.70 1.70 10.44
N HIS A 238 7.02 2.26 11.42
CA HIS A 238 7.44 3.49 12.10
C HIS A 238 7.88 3.14 13.52
N ILE A 239 9.07 3.55 13.87
CA ILE A 239 9.61 3.42 15.22
C ILE A 239 9.89 4.81 15.82
N LEU A 240 9.65 4.96 17.11
CA LEU A 240 9.93 6.17 17.87
C LEU A 240 11.16 5.92 18.75
N THR A 241 12.24 6.65 18.50
CA THR A 241 13.49 6.56 19.26
C THR A 241 13.34 7.20 20.65
N ARG A 242 14.37 7.04 21.51
CA ARG A 242 14.43 7.71 22.82
C ARG A 242 14.48 9.22 22.72
N ASP A 243 15.03 9.74 21.62
CA ASP A 243 15.15 11.18 21.34
C ASP A 243 13.86 11.79 20.77
N ASN A 244 12.75 11.03 20.82
CA ASN A 244 11.45 11.40 20.28
C ASN A 244 11.46 11.64 18.76
N ILE A 245 12.35 10.96 18.04
CA ILE A 245 12.46 11.02 16.57
C ILE A 245 11.72 9.81 16.00
N THR A 246 10.82 10.05 15.03
CA THR A 246 10.16 8.97 14.30
C THR A 246 11.01 8.56 13.10
N VAL A 247 11.48 7.31 13.12
CA VAL A 247 12.18 6.69 12.00
C VAL A 247 11.19 5.85 11.21
N ILE A 248 11.13 6.09 9.89
CA ILE A 248 10.22 5.41 8.97
C ILE A 248 11.05 4.45 8.11
N ILE A 249 10.83 3.16 8.31
CA ILE A 249 11.60 2.09 7.66
C ILE A 249 10.70 1.36 6.65
N PRO A 250 11.13 1.19 5.39
CA PRO A 250 10.41 0.34 4.43
C PRO A 250 10.26 -1.10 4.94
N ASN A 251 9.08 -1.69 4.81
CA ASN A 251 8.82 -3.03 5.34
C ASN A 251 9.72 -4.11 4.73
N SER A 252 10.13 -3.97 3.45
CA SER A 252 11.08 -4.89 2.82
C SER A 252 12.43 -4.89 3.53
N ASN A 253 12.88 -3.73 4.00
CA ASN A 253 14.13 -3.63 4.77
C ASN A 253 13.98 -4.27 6.15
N VAL A 254 12.84 -4.05 6.81
CA VAL A 254 12.53 -4.68 8.11
C VAL A 254 12.52 -6.21 7.97
N ALA A 255 11.82 -6.74 6.97
CA ALA A 255 11.69 -8.18 6.75
C ALA A 255 13.00 -8.87 6.32
N SER A 256 13.93 -8.13 5.70
CA SER A 256 15.23 -8.66 5.28
C SER A 256 16.36 -8.44 6.27
N SER A 257 16.13 -7.65 7.34
CA SER A 257 17.12 -7.33 8.37
C SER A 257 16.93 -8.21 9.60
N GLU A 258 18.00 -8.33 10.40
CA GLU A 258 17.91 -8.87 11.74
C GLU A 258 17.10 -7.89 12.64
N VAL A 259 16.08 -8.42 13.31
CA VAL A 259 15.25 -7.65 14.24
C VAL A 259 15.46 -8.18 15.64
N ILE A 260 16.03 -7.36 16.52
CA ILE A 260 16.19 -7.68 17.93
C ILE A 260 14.99 -7.08 18.69
N ASN A 261 14.10 -7.94 19.18
CA ASN A 261 12.96 -7.52 19.99
C ASN A 261 13.31 -7.53 21.47
N LEU A 262 13.43 -6.34 22.07
CA LEU A 262 13.82 -6.16 23.47
C LEU A 262 12.65 -6.37 24.47
N THR A 263 11.42 -6.50 23.98
CA THR A 263 10.21 -6.56 24.84
C THR A 263 9.40 -7.84 24.68
N SER A 264 9.81 -8.74 23.78
CA SER A 264 9.09 -10.00 23.51
C SER A 264 9.07 -10.98 24.67
N LYS A 265 9.99 -10.86 25.64
CA LYS A 265 10.11 -11.73 26.82
C LYS A 265 9.73 -10.99 28.07
N ASN A 266 9.42 -11.74 29.14
CA ASN A 266 8.94 -11.17 30.42
C ASN A 266 10.01 -10.37 31.16
N PHE A 267 11.26 -10.53 30.84
CA PHE A 267 12.40 -9.82 31.42
C PHE A 267 13.57 -9.77 30.44
N ILE A 268 14.38 -8.73 30.57
CA ILE A 268 15.57 -8.49 29.76
C ILE A 268 16.75 -8.16 30.66
N ARG A 269 17.94 -8.67 30.33
CA ARG A 269 19.18 -8.43 31.04
C ARG A 269 19.89 -7.22 30.47
N PHE A 270 20.41 -6.39 31.38
CA PHE A 270 21.36 -5.33 31.07
C PHE A 270 22.61 -5.46 31.94
N ASP A 271 23.71 -4.96 31.42
CA ASP A 271 24.99 -4.98 32.08
C ASP A 271 25.49 -3.54 32.29
N ILE A 272 26.14 -3.28 33.43
CA ILE A 272 26.96 -2.09 33.67
C ILE A 272 28.35 -2.54 34.15
N ARG A 273 29.34 -1.70 33.84
CA ARG A 273 30.72 -1.94 34.28
C ARG A 273 31.02 -1.03 35.45
N VAL A 274 31.59 -1.60 36.49
CA VAL A 274 32.01 -0.88 37.68
C VAL A 274 33.49 -1.26 37.92
N ARG A 275 34.26 -0.35 38.50
CA ARG A 275 35.71 -0.56 38.72
C ARG A 275 36.07 -0.21 40.17
N ILE A 276 36.92 -1.03 40.79
CA ILE A 276 37.52 -0.78 42.11
C ILE A 276 39.05 -0.76 42.03
N ALA A 277 39.70 -0.21 43.03
CA ALA A 277 41.16 -0.22 43.11
C ALA A 277 41.71 -1.63 43.44
N PHE A 278 42.99 -1.86 43.24
CA PHE A 278 43.62 -3.16 43.50
C PHE A 278 43.67 -3.51 44.98
N GLU A 279 43.70 -2.49 45.85
CA GLU A 279 43.80 -2.58 47.27
C GLU A 279 42.46 -2.93 47.96
N ASP A 280 41.37 -2.74 47.22
CA ASP A 280 40.02 -2.92 47.77
C ASP A 280 39.59 -4.40 47.78
N ASP A 281 38.82 -4.78 48.80
CA ASP A 281 38.31 -6.13 48.92
C ASP A 281 37.18 -6.42 47.94
N ILE A 282 37.42 -7.45 47.10
CA ILE A 282 36.46 -7.85 46.04
C ILE A 282 35.11 -8.30 46.62
N GLU A 283 35.11 -9.02 47.75
CA GLU A 283 33.87 -9.54 48.33
C GLU A 283 33.05 -8.43 48.95
N THR A 284 33.69 -7.48 49.61
CA THR A 284 33.00 -6.28 50.15
C THR A 284 32.37 -5.47 49.02
N ALA A 285 33.10 -5.21 47.94
CA ALA A 285 32.60 -4.51 46.79
C ALA A 285 31.40 -5.24 46.14
N ARG A 286 31.50 -6.57 46.00
CA ARG A 286 30.41 -7.39 45.47
C ARG A 286 29.14 -7.29 46.32
N LYS A 287 29.30 -7.36 47.62
CA LYS A 287 28.20 -7.28 48.57
C LYS A 287 27.47 -5.92 48.49
N GLU A 288 28.21 -4.84 48.45
CA GLU A 288 27.63 -3.49 48.30
C GLU A 288 26.90 -3.34 46.95
N ILE A 289 27.48 -3.79 45.83
CA ILE A 289 26.81 -3.79 44.54
C ILE A 289 25.48 -4.57 44.56
N LEU A 290 25.50 -5.79 45.12
CA LEU A 290 24.28 -6.63 45.18
C LEU A 290 23.22 -6.02 46.10
N GLN A 291 23.62 -5.35 47.18
CA GLN A 291 22.70 -4.63 48.05
C GLN A 291 22.01 -3.47 47.36
N VAL A 292 22.76 -2.66 46.58
CA VAL A 292 22.20 -1.59 45.76
C VAL A 292 21.19 -2.15 44.77
N LEU A 293 21.56 -3.21 44.03
CA LEU A 293 20.65 -3.83 43.07
C LEU A 293 19.35 -4.32 43.71
N SER A 294 19.43 -4.91 44.93
CA SER A 294 18.26 -5.43 45.63
C SER A 294 17.31 -4.32 46.18
N ASN A 295 17.86 -3.14 46.39
CA ASN A 295 17.10 -1.98 46.90
C ASN A 295 16.48 -1.15 45.76
N THR A 296 16.85 -1.40 44.52
CA THR A 296 16.37 -0.63 43.38
C THR A 296 15.09 -1.24 42.80
N ASP A 297 13.95 -0.55 42.93
CA ASP A 297 12.62 -1.02 42.48
C ASP A 297 12.54 -1.45 41.03
N ALA A 298 13.34 -0.85 40.17
CA ALA A 298 13.34 -1.14 38.74
C ALA A 298 14.04 -2.45 38.35
N VAL A 299 14.82 -3.01 39.30
CA VAL A 299 15.58 -4.26 39.16
C VAL A 299 14.76 -5.43 39.66
N LEU A 300 14.74 -6.52 38.90
CA LEU A 300 14.05 -7.74 39.30
C LEU A 300 14.94 -8.60 40.21
N ASN A 301 14.37 -9.12 41.29
CA ASN A 301 15.05 -10.09 42.16
C ASN A 301 15.16 -11.50 41.51
N ARG A 302 14.37 -11.78 40.48
CA ARG A 302 14.41 -13.02 39.71
C ARG A 302 14.22 -12.70 38.22
N PRO A 303 15.09 -13.20 37.33
CA PRO A 303 16.27 -14.03 37.61
C PRO A 303 17.31 -13.31 38.47
N GLU A 304 18.24 -14.08 39.10
CA GLU A 304 19.24 -13.58 40.02
C GLU A 304 20.16 -12.54 39.37
N THR A 305 20.40 -11.45 40.08
CA THR A 305 21.37 -10.43 39.71
C THR A 305 22.78 -10.91 40.08
N SER A 306 23.80 -10.44 39.39
CA SER A 306 25.19 -10.86 39.67
C SER A 306 26.17 -9.73 39.51
N ALA A 307 27.19 -9.72 40.36
CA ALA A 307 28.37 -8.87 40.26
C ALA A 307 29.58 -9.75 40.15
N THR A 308 30.14 -9.94 38.94
CA THR A 308 31.25 -10.84 38.69
C THR A 308 32.48 -10.03 38.25
N VAL A 309 33.65 -10.42 38.75
CA VAL A 309 34.89 -9.88 38.24
C VAL A 309 35.05 -10.33 36.79
N ALA A 310 35.13 -9.37 35.89
CA ALA A 310 35.30 -9.62 34.45
C ALA A 310 36.74 -9.63 34.03
N GLU A 311 37.53 -8.73 34.61
CA GLU A 311 38.92 -8.51 34.22
C GLU A 311 39.70 -7.84 35.37
N ILE A 312 40.96 -8.23 35.55
CA ILE A 312 41.92 -7.46 36.31
C ILE A 312 42.69 -6.62 35.30
N GLY A 313 42.24 -5.36 35.15
CA GLY A 313 42.73 -4.47 34.12
C GLY A 313 43.99 -3.69 34.51
N GLU A 314 44.34 -2.70 33.69
CA GLU A 314 45.57 -1.91 33.83
C GLU A 314 45.56 -1.03 35.10
N TYR A 315 44.36 -0.54 35.51
CA TYR A 315 44.23 0.45 36.61
C TYR A 315 43.30 -0.03 37.73
N GLY A 316 42.88 -1.30 37.73
CA GLY A 316 41.96 -1.81 38.79
C GLY A 316 41.20 -3.06 38.38
N VAL A 317 40.35 -3.53 39.25
CA VAL A 317 39.48 -4.69 39.09
C VAL A 317 38.15 -4.28 38.52
N PHE A 318 37.78 -4.87 37.39
CA PHE A 318 36.52 -4.59 36.71
C PHE A 318 35.46 -5.60 37.08
N PHE A 319 34.28 -5.10 37.48
CA PHE A 319 33.08 -5.87 37.65
C PHE A 319 32.16 -5.69 36.45
N ILE A 320 31.53 -6.79 35.98
CA ILE A 320 30.31 -6.75 35.19
C ILE A 320 29.16 -7.02 36.16
N VAL A 321 28.31 -6.01 36.31
CA VAL A 321 27.11 -6.04 37.12
C VAL A 321 25.93 -6.33 36.22
N ARG A 322 25.31 -7.51 36.34
CA ARG A 322 24.18 -7.96 35.55
C ARG A 322 22.91 -7.85 36.30
N PHE A 323 21.91 -7.19 35.71
CA PHE A 323 20.61 -7.00 36.32
C PHE A 323 19.49 -7.19 35.30
N TRP A 324 18.31 -7.52 35.79
CA TRP A 324 17.14 -7.82 34.97
C TRP A 324 16.05 -6.79 35.21
N VAL A 325 15.35 -6.40 34.13
CA VAL A 325 14.25 -5.44 34.20
C VAL A 325 13.03 -5.97 33.43
N LYS A 326 11.85 -5.42 33.76
CA LYS A 326 10.63 -5.70 33.00
C LYS A 326 10.67 -4.99 31.66
N PRO A 327 9.97 -5.50 30.62
CA PRO A 327 9.87 -4.87 29.29
C PRO A 327 9.44 -3.39 29.36
N ALA A 328 8.50 -3.06 30.21
CA ALA A 328 8.03 -1.67 30.40
C ALA A 328 9.13 -0.69 30.85
N ALA A 329 10.23 -1.18 31.40
CA ALA A 329 11.35 -0.37 31.86
C ALA A 329 12.39 -0.09 30.75
N VAL A 330 12.32 -0.80 29.58
CA VAL A 330 13.31 -0.70 28.50
C VAL A 330 13.50 0.74 28.02
N ALA A 331 12.43 1.49 27.88
CA ALA A 331 12.51 2.91 27.50
C ALA A 331 13.34 3.75 28.48
N ARG A 332 13.36 3.37 29.77
CA ARG A 332 14.02 4.10 30.87
C ARG A 332 15.39 3.53 31.25
N ILE A 333 15.94 2.57 30.49
CA ILE A 333 17.21 1.93 30.80
C ILE A 333 18.37 2.92 31.01
N PRO A 334 18.57 3.98 30.21
CA PRO A 334 19.61 4.95 30.45
C PRO A 334 19.51 5.57 31.85
N LYS A 335 18.30 5.94 32.27
CA LYS A 335 18.07 6.53 33.60
C LYS A 335 18.25 5.50 34.74
N ILE A 336 17.85 4.25 34.50
CA ILE A 336 18.10 3.16 35.49
C ILE A 336 19.60 2.91 35.68
N LYS A 337 20.35 2.88 34.56
CA LYS A 337 21.82 2.71 34.64
C LYS A 337 22.49 3.89 35.37
N GLU A 338 22.05 5.11 35.13
CA GLU A 338 22.54 6.33 35.82
C GLU A 338 22.31 6.20 37.30
N VAL A 339 21.07 5.93 37.75
CA VAL A 339 20.73 5.79 39.19
C VAL A 339 21.56 4.67 39.84
N LEU A 340 21.65 3.51 39.18
CA LEU A 340 22.47 2.40 39.69
C LEU A 340 23.95 2.77 39.85
N GLN A 341 24.52 3.51 38.90
CA GLN A 341 25.91 3.95 38.98
C GLN A 341 26.13 4.97 40.09
N GLU A 342 25.18 5.88 40.30
CA GLU A 342 25.20 6.87 41.38
C GLU A 342 25.09 6.15 42.76
N GLU A 343 24.12 5.26 42.94
CA GLU A 343 23.92 4.52 44.17
C GLU A 343 25.10 3.60 44.53
N ILE A 344 25.68 2.90 43.51
CA ILE A 344 26.89 2.10 43.68
C ILE A 344 28.05 3.00 44.14
N LYS A 345 28.23 4.18 43.53
CA LYS A 345 29.27 5.10 43.91
C LYS A 345 29.13 5.56 45.38
N ILE A 346 27.91 5.90 45.80
CA ILE A 346 27.59 6.31 47.19
C ILE A 346 27.89 5.15 48.16
N ALA A 347 27.47 3.92 47.80
CA ALA A 347 27.74 2.73 48.63
C ALA A 347 29.23 2.44 48.77
N PHE A 348 30.01 2.60 47.68
CA PHE A 348 31.45 2.44 47.69
C PHE A 348 32.14 3.49 48.56
N ASP A 349 31.71 4.75 48.51
CA ASP A 349 32.25 5.79 49.37
C ASP A 349 31.99 5.50 50.86
N ALA A 350 30.78 5.02 51.19
CA ALA A 350 30.42 4.65 52.54
C ALA A 350 31.21 3.42 53.03
N ALA A 351 31.56 2.49 52.14
CA ALA A 351 32.37 1.31 52.47
C ALA A 351 33.87 1.53 52.38
N ASN A 352 34.34 2.75 52.11
CA ASN A 352 35.75 3.12 51.84
C ASN A 352 36.35 2.36 50.69
N ILE A 353 35.59 2.03 49.65
CA ILE A 353 36.05 1.43 48.40
C ILE A 353 36.45 2.55 47.43
N SER A 354 37.65 2.52 46.92
CA SER A 354 38.24 3.60 46.14
C SER A 354 38.00 3.42 44.65
N THR A 355 37.76 4.54 43.95
CA THR A 355 37.85 4.52 42.51
C THR A 355 39.30 4.56 42.06
N PRO A 356 39.76 3.60 41.21
CA PRO A 356 41.16 3.49 40.89
C PRO A 356 41.68 4.67 40.11
N TYR A 357 42.83 5.16 40.47
CA TYR A 357 43.58 6.18 39.73
C TYR A 357 44.61 5.49 38.81
N PRO A 358 45.02 6.18 37.70
CA PRO A 358 46.14 5.69 36.91
C PRO A 358 47.41 5.62 37.78
N HIS A 359 48.02 4.44 37.86
CA HIS A 359 49.29 4.27 38.55
C HIS A 359 50.44 4.40 37.56
N MET A 360 51.41 5.24 37.89
CA MET A 360 52.63 5.39 37.11
C MET A 360 53.83 5.12 38.00
N ARG A 361 54.65 4.13 37.62
CA ARG A 361 55.92 3.88 38.29
C ARG A 361 57.00 4.70 37.65
N LEU A 362 57.51 5.74 38.35
CA LEU A 362 58.65 6.49 37.89
C LEU A 362 59.96 5.72 38.28
N LEU A 363 60.67 5.28 37.28
CA LEU A 363 62.01 4.67 37.49
C LEU A 363 63.04 5.80 37.34
N MET A 364 63.59 6.25 38.46
CA MET A 364 64.65 7.19 38.46
C MET A 364 66.02 6.46 38.38
N PRO A 365 66.97 6.89 37.53
CA PRO A 365 68.31 6.35 37.54
C PRO A 365 68.93 6.58 38.91
N LYS A 366 69.67 5.55 39.47
CA LYS A 366 70.22 5.60 40.82
C LYS A 366 71.43 6.57 40.94
N ASP A 367 71.97 7.04 39.85
CA ASP A 367 73.22 7.79 39.82
C ASP A 367 73.05 9.29 39.40
N VAL A 368 71.83 9.80 39.44
CA VAL A 368 71.61 11.20 39.17
C VAL A 368 71.19 11.85 40.49
N ASP A 369 72.08 12.74 40.97
CA ASP A 369 71.80 13.58 42.14
C ASP A 369 70.73 14.65 41.72
N TYR A 370 69.49 14.37 41.98
CA TYR A 370 68.42 15.32 41.74
C TYR A 370 68.44 16.36 42.84
N PRO A 371 68.63 17.65 42.53
CA PRO A 371 68.53 18.68 43.51
C PRO A 371 67.09 18.69 44.06
N ILE A 372 66.90 18.09 45.22
CA ILE A 372 65.64 18.20 45.94
C ILE A 372 65.39 19.66 46.16
N ALA A 373 64.45 20.21 45.42
CA ALA A 373 64.00 21.60 45.64
C ALA A 373 63.42 21.69 47.06
N THR A 374 64.28 22.00 48.00
CA THR A 374 63.92 22.23 49.42
C THR A 374 63.18 23.58 49.64
N LYS A 375 62.71 24.20 48.58
CA LYS A 375 61.81 25.31 48.75
C LYS A 375 60.36 24.79 48.87
N PRO A 376 59.73 24.95 50.03
CA PRO A 376 58.28 24.69 50.12
C PRO A 376 57.64 25.54 49.04
N PHE A 377 56.74 24.91 48.28
CA PHE A 377 55.84 25.63 47.37
C PHE A 377 55.20 26.72 48.23
N ALA A 378 55.58 27.99 48.00
CA ALA A 378 54.93 29.12 48.63
C ALA A 378 53.46 29.03 48.23
N THR A 379 52.62 28.85 49.25
CA THR A 379 51.18 28.97 49.10
C THR A 379 50.91 30.40 48.73
N THR A 380 50.95 30.69 47.51
CA THR A 380 50.60 31.98 46.93
C THR A 380 49.43 31.64 46.03
N THR A 381 48.31 32.25 46.08
CA THR A 381 48.04 33.66 46.22
C THR A 381 46.54 33.82 46.11
N GLN A 382 46.03 34.71 46.84
CA GLN A 382 44.78 35.33 46.57
C GLN A 382 44.77 35.82 45.11
N ILE A 383 43.95 35.21 44.25
CA ILE A 383 43.61 35.78 42.98
C ILE A 383 42.61 36.88 43.29
N VAL A 384 43.09 38.14 43.33
CA VAL A 384 42.23 39.31 43.29
C VAL A 384 41.56 39.32 41.93
N PRO A 385 40.23 39.35 41.84
CA PRO A 385 39.56 39.50 40.57
C PRO A 385 39.87 40.89 40.02
N GLU A 386 40.56 40.98 38.90
CA GLU A 386 40.71 42.20 38.12
C GLU A 386 39.33 42.57 37.54
N GLU A 387 38.77 43.66 38.03
CA GLU A 387 37.53 44.24 37.47
C GLU A 387 37.77 44.65 36.01
N LEU A 388 37.14 43.95 35.10
CA LEU A 388 37.06 44.34 33.70
C LEU A 388 36.24 45.65 33.59
N PRO A 389 36.76 46.71 32.98
CA PRO A 389 36.00 47.92 32.78
C PRO A 389 34.86 47.71 31.80
N LEU A 390 33.65 48.02 32.22
CA LEU A 390 32.48 48.13 31.39
C LEU A 390 32.70 49.19 30.30
N THR A 391 32.93 48.81 29.08
CA THR A 391 32.82 49.71 27.93
C THR A 391 31.33 49.97 27.69
N LYS A 392 30.94 51.24 27.95
CA LYS A 392 29.67 51.82 27.49
C LYS A 392 29.70 51.96 25.97
N GLY A 393 28.64 51.53 25.34
CA GLY A 393 27.85 52.16 24.27
C GLY A 393 28.54 52.54 22.97
N GLU A 394 28.08 52.05 21.88
CA GLU A 394 27.17 52.76 20.96
C GLU A 394 26.49 51.70 20.03
#